data_06d92cc7884c9ee17ece539a1caf7358
#
_entry.id   06d92cc7884c9ee17ece539a1caf7358
#
_cell.length_a   1.000
_cell.length_b   1.000
_cell.length_c   1.000
_cell.angle_alpha   90.00
_cell.angle_beta   90.00
_cell.angle_gamma   90.00
#
_symmetry.space_group_name_H-M   'P 1'
#
loop_
_entity.id
_entity.type
_entity.pdbx_description
1 polymer ?
#
loop_
_entity_poly.entity_id
_entity_poly.type
_entity_poly.pdbx_seq_one_letter_code
_entity_poly.pdbx_strand_id
1 'polypeptide(L)'
;MAKQVHIRVDDAIYEELSEYSVLSGQSMQDCLSVAIRQLLIKNKVEDPCKESGYTFIDLFAGIGGMRIAFERAGGHCVYSNEWNKYSQKTYFSNFGEQPDGDITKVNAADIPDHDILVAGFPCQPCSIAGVSK
;
A
#
# COMPACT_ATOMS: atom_id res chain seq x y z
N MET A 1 -21.87 12.20 8.32
CA MET A 1 -22.90 11.13 8.35
C MET A 1 -22.48 10.05 7.37
N ALA A 2 -22.32 8.81 7.83
CA ALA A 2 -22.11 7.66 6.94
C ALA A 2 -23.42 7.32 6.23
N LYS A 3 -23.38 7.16 4.90
CA LYS A 3 -24.52 6.71 4.11
C LYS A 3 -24.40 5.20 3.91
N GLN A 4 -25.53 4.51 4.02
CA GLN A 4 -25.60 3.06 3.81
C GLN A 4 -25.90 2.78 2.33
N VAL A 5 -25.14 1.86 1.74
CA VAL A 5 -25.31 1.40 0.37
C VAL A 5 -25.53 -0.11 0.40
N HIS A 6 -26.56 -0.60 -0.29
CA HIS A 6 -26.83 -2.01 -0.45
C HIS A 6 -26.36 -2.47 -1.83
N ILE A 7 -25.49 -3.48 -1.85
CA ILE A 7 -24.94 -4.05 -3.09
C ILE A 7 -25.40 -5.51 -3.14
N ARG A 8 -25.85 -5.95 -4.33
CA ARG A 8 -26.07 -7.37 -4.63
C ARG A 8 -24.89 -7.84 -5.47
N VAL A 9 -24.26 -8.93 -5.05
CA VAL A 9 -23.18 -9.62 -5.77
C VAL A 9 -23.68 -11.04 -6.09
N ASP A 10 -23.13 -11.67 -7.11
CA ASP A 10 -23.37 -13.09 -7.38
C ASP A 10 -22.68 -13.98 -6.33
N ASP A 11 -23.07 -15.25 -6.31
CA ASP A 11 -22.61 -16.19 -5.29
C ASP A 11 -21.08 -16.40 -5.39
N ALA A 12 -20.51 -16.41 -6.60
CA ALA A 12 -19.09 -16.60 -6.80
C ALA A 12 -18.25 -15.46 -6.19
N ILE A 13 -18.66 -14.20 -6.46
CA ILE A 13 -18.02 -13.02 -5.88
C ILE A 13 -18.19 -13.00 -4.36
N TYR A 14 -19.33 -13.45 -3.85
CA TYR A 14 -19.58 -13.52 -2.41
C TYR A 14 -18.65 -14.52 -1.73
N GLU A 15 -18.45 -15.71 -2.32
CA GLU A 15 -17.57 -16.73 -1.78
C GLU A 15 -16.10 -16.26 -1.79
N GLU A 16 -15.61 -15.73 -2.92
CA GLU A 16 -14.26 -15.16 -3.02
C GLU A 16 -14.02 -14.04 -2.00
N LEU A 17 -14.98 -13.14 -1.82
CA LEU A 17 -14.90 -12.05 -0.84
C LEU A 17 -14.88 -12.58 0.60
N SER A 18 -15.67 -13.62 0.87
CA SER A 18 -15.72 -14.28 2.17
C SER A 18 -14.40 -14.95 2.52
N GLU A 19 -13.82 -15.70 1.59
CA GLU A 19 -12.49 -16.31 1.75
C GLU A 19 -11.41 -15.26 1.98
N TYR A 20 -11.41 -14.21 1.17
CA TYR A 20 -10.47 -13.10 1.32
C TYR A 20 -10.60 -12.39 2.67
N SER A 21 -11.82 -12.16 3.14
CA SER A 21 -12.11 -11.60 4.46
C SER A 21 -11.48 -12.43 5.58
N VAL A 22 -11.61 -13.75 5.51
CA VAL A 22 -11.01 -14.69 6.48
C VAL A 22 -9.48 -14.64 6.42
N LEU A 23 -8.91 -14.72 5.22
CA LEU A 23 -7.45 -14.73 5.01
C LEU A 23 -6.80 -13.40 5.42
N SER A 24 -7.44 -12.27 5.14
CA SER A 24 -6.93 -10.94 5.47
C SER A 24 -7.18 -10.51 6.92
N GLY A 25 -8.08 -11.21 7.62
CA GLY A 25 -8.54 -10.84 8.97
C GLY A 25 -9.32 -9.52 9.01
N GLN A 26 -9.87 -9.08 7.87
CA GLN A 26 -10.68 -7.87 7.72
C GLN A 26 -12.16 -8.26 7.59
N SER A 27 -13.06 -7.36 7.98
CA SER A 27 -14.48 -7.60 7.73
C SER A 27 -14.80 -7.50 6.23
N MET A 28 -15.83 -8.23 5.77
CA MET A 28 -16.29 -8.11 4.37
C MET A 28 -16.63 -6.66 3.99
N GLN A 29 -17.14 -5.89 4.94
CA GLN A 29 -17.46 -4.47 4.73
C GLN A 29 -16.20 -3.63 4.50
N ASP A 30 -15.12 -3.91 5.24
CA ASP A 30 -13.84 -3.23 5.04
C ASP A 30 -13.23 -3.60 3.69
N CYS A 31 -13.25 -4.88 3.32
CA CYS A 31 -12.78 -5.36 2.02
C CYS A 31 -13.53 -4.67 0.87
N LEU A 32 -14.86 -4.59 0.95
CA LEU A 32 -15.69 -3.89 -0.05
C LEU A 32 -15.38 -2.39 -0.08
N SER A 33 -15.21 -1.76 1.07
CA SER A 33 -14.89 -0.32 1.15
C SER A 33 -13.55 -0.01 0.49
N VAL A 34 -12.55 -0.88 0.66
CA VAL A 34 -11.25 -0.78 0.02
C VAL A 34 -11.38 -0.97 -1.50
N ALA A 35 -12.09 -2.01 -1.94
CA ALA A 35 -12.30 -2.29 -3.36
C ALA A 35 -13.03 -1.13 -4.08
N ILE A 36 -14.05 -0.55 -3.45
CA ILE A 36 -14.76 0.62 -3.99
C ILE A 36 -13.83 1.83 -4.06
N ARG A 37 -13.01 2.07 -3.02
CA ARG A 37 -12.03 3.18 -3.04
C ARG A 37 -11.02 3.01 -4.17
N GLN A 38 -10.49 1.80 -4.37
CA GLN A 38 -9.58 1.50 -5.48
C GLN A 38 -10.22 1.75 -6.83
N LEU A 39 -11.45 1.28 -7.02
CA LEU A 39 -12.21 1.52 -8.25
C LEU A 39 -12.41 3.01 -8.52
N LEU A 40 -12.74 3.78 -7.49
CA LEU A 40 -12.94 5.23 -7.59
C LEU A 40 -11.62 5.96 -7.86
N ILE A 41 -10.52 5.53 -7.24
CA ILE A 41 -9.19 6.05 -7.50
C ILE A 41 -8.80 5.74 -8.95
N LYS A 42 -8.93 4.48 -9.38
CA LYS A 42 -8.59 4.05 -10.75
C LYS A 42 -9.42 4.76 -11.83
N ASN A 43 -10.67 5.12 -11.54
CA ASN A 43 -11.53 5.84 -12.47
C ASN A 43 -11.44 7.39 -12.38
N LYS A 44 -10.83 7.92 -11.30
CA LYS A 44 -10.58 9.37 -11.16
C LYS A 44 -9.21 9.79 -11.66
N VAL A 45 -8.32 8.84 -11.77
CA VAL A 45 -6.98 9.03 -12.29
C VAL A 45 -7.00 8.51 -13.73
N GLU A 46 -7.35 9.33 -14.70
CA GLU A 46 -6.58 9.34 -15.92
C GLU A 46 -5.16 9.54 -15.44
N ASP A 47 -4.36 8.49 -15.55
CA ASP A 47 -3.02 8.38 -15.01
C ASP A 47 -2.20 9.62 -15.43
N PRO A 48 -2.04 10.65 -14.57
CA PRO A 48 -1.29 11.84 -14.97
C PRO A 48 0.20 11.54 -15.11
N CYS A 49 0.62 10.33 -14.74
CA CYS A 49 1.99 9.85 -14.88
C CYS A 49 2.33 9.35 -16.28
N LYS A 50 1.37 9.31 -17.23
CA LYS A 50 1.69 8.86 -18.60
C LYS A 50 2.54 9.84 -19.40
N GLU A 51 2.71 11.08 -18.97
CA GLU A 51 3.42 12.07 -19.81
C GLU A 51 4.62 12.76 -19.17
N SER A 52 4.91 12.67 -17.85
CA SER A 52 6.11 13.29 -17.24
C SER A 52 6.44 12.84 -15.81
N GLY A 53 5.86 11.78 -15.31
CA GLY A 53 6.09 11.30 -13.95
C GLY A 53 7.33 10.42 -13.85
N TYR A 54 7.97 10.42 -12.69
CA TYR A 54 9.04 9.50 -12.32
C TYR A 54 8.46 8.31 -11.54
N THR A 55 9.16 7.18 -11.59
CA THR A 55 8.84 6.00 -10.77
C THR A 55 9.64 5.99 -9.49
N PHE A 56 9.05 5.47 -8.41
CA PHE A 56 9.79 5.31 -7.16
C PHE A 56 9.42 4.04 -6.41
N ILE A 57 10.33 3.62 -5.55
CA ILE A 57 10.09 2.55 -4.57
C ILE A 57 10.10 3.14 -3.16
N ASP A 58 9.25 2.61 -2.27
CA ASP A 58 9.12 3.05 -0.87
C ASP A 58 9.51 1.90 0.08
N LEU A 59 10.73 1.95 0.59
CA LEU A 59 11.26 0.97 1.53
C LEU A 59 11.02 1.42 2.96
N PHE A 60 10.66 0.46 3.83
CA PHE A 60 10.22 0.73 5.20
C PHE A 60 9.02 1.69 5.23
N ALA A 61 8.06 1.43 4.34
CA ALA A 61 6.98 2.33 3.96
C ALA A 61 6.07 2.75 5.13
N GLY A 62 6.07 2.00 6.23
CA GLY A 62 5.21 2.26 7.37
C GLY A 62 3.73 2.23 6.95
N ILE A 63 3.03 3.30 7.20
CA ILE A 63 1.62 3.48 6.80
C ILE A 63 1.46 4.21 5.44
N GLY A 64 2.58 4.50 4.75
CA GLY A 64 2.60 5.10 3.41
C GLY A 64 2.71 6.62 3.38
N GLY A 65 3.27 7.24 4.40
CA GLY A 65 3.44 8.70 4.45
C GLY A 65 4.31 9.25 3.32
N MET A 66 5.44 8.59 3.05
CA MET A 66 6.34 8.97 1.95
C MET A 66 5.69 8.77 0.59
N ARG A 67 4.98 7.64 0.40
CA ARG A 67 4.22 7.39 -0.82
C ARG A 67 3.25 8.53 -1.13
N ILE A 68 2.45 8.97 -0.15
CA ILE A 68 1.52 10.10 -0.33
C ILE A 68 2.26 11.36 -0.80
N ALA A 69 3.42 11.66 -0.20
CA ALA A 69 4.18 12.85 -0.54
C ALA A 69 4.72 12.80 -1.98
N PHE A 70 5.31 11.65 -2.37
CA PHE A 70 5.89 11.47 -3.70
C PHE A 70 4.82 11.36 -4.79
N GLU A 71 3.69 10.69 -4.56
CA GLU A 71 2.56 10.67 -5.51
C GLU A 71 1.95 12.06 -5.71
N ARG A 72 1.84 12.87 -4.65
CA ARG A 72 1.41 14.28 -4.78
C ARG A 72 2.39 15.14 -5.59
N ALA A 73 3.66 14.76 -5.61
CA ALA A 73 4.70 15.41 -6.42
C ALA A 73 4.78 14.86 -7.86
N GLY A 74 3.84 13.99 -8.28
CA GLY A 74 3.78 13.44 -9.64
C GLY A 74 4.52 12.12 -9.82
N GLY A 75 4.99 11.48 -8.75
CA GLY A 75 5.63 10.17 -8.80
C GLY A 75 4.63 9.01 -8.84
N HIS A 76 5.06 7.86 -9.33
CA HIS A 76 4.31 6.61 -9.32
C HIS A 76 5.08 5.56 -8.50
N CYS A 77 4.44 5.03 -7.43
CA CYS A 77 5.02 3.98 -6.61
C CYS A 77 4.93 2.64 -7.35
N VAL A 78 6.07 2.04 -7.68
CA VAL A 78 6.13 0.76 -8.39
C VAL A 78 6.44 -0.43 -7.46
N TYR A 79 6.90 -0.16 -6.26
CA TYR A 79 7.21 -1.17 -5.26
C TYR A 79 7.18 -0.58 -3.85
N SER A 80 6.70 -1.33 -2.89
CA SER A 80 6.73 -0.96 -1.48
C SER A 80 7.08 -2.14 -0.59
N ASN A 81 7.75 -1.85 0.52
CA ASN A 81 8.17 -2.84 1.49
C ASN A 81 7.93 -2.35 2.92
N GLU A 82 7.34 -3.20 3.76
CA GLU A 82 7.14 -2.94 5.19
C GLU A 82 7.01 -4.27 5.93
N TRP A 83 7.79 -4.49 6.98
CA TRP A 83 7.78 -5.77 7.70
C TRP A 83 6.75 -5.83 8.82
N ASN A 84 6.36 -4.67 9.39
CA ASN A 84 5.41 -4.60 10.49
C ASN A 84 3.99 -4.86 10.00
N LYS A 85 3.38 -5.94 10.48
CA LYS A 85 2.03 -6.37 10.06
C LYS A 85 0.93 -5.36 10.32
N TYR A 86 1.06 -4.54 11.38
CA TYR A 86 0.08 -3.50 11.68
C TYR A 86 0.19 -2.33 10.70
N SER A 87 1.43 -1.93 10.38
CA SER A 87 1.69 -0.92 9.37
C SER A 87 1.23 -1.39 7.99
N GLN A 88 1.53 -2.63 7.61
CA GLN A 88 1.06 -3.24 6.36
C GLN A 88 -0.48 -3.19 6.24
N LYS A 89 -1.21 -3.50 7.32
CA LYS A 89 -2.67 -3.44 7.32
C LYS A 89 -3.18 -2.01 7.06
N THR A 90 -2.57 -1.03 7.68
CA THR A 90 -2.91 0.39 7.47
C THR A 90 -2.54 0.84 6.06
N TYR A 91 -1.36 0.44 5.58
CA TYR A 91 -0.92 0.71 4.22
C TYR A 91 -1.89 0.14 3.19
N PHE A 92 -2.28 -1.12 3.35
CA PHE A 92 -3.28 -1.76 2.51
C PHE A 92 -4.62 -1.01 2.51
N SER A 93 -5.08 -0.56 3.68
CA SER A 93 -6.32 0.23 3.80
C SER A 93 -6.23 1.57 3.09
N ASN A 94 -5.03 2.16 2.99
CA ASN A 94 -4.83 3.45 2.34
C ASN A 94 -4.69 3.33 0.82
N PHE A 95 -3.97 2.32 0.34
CA PHE A 95 -3.57 2.21 -1.08
C PHE A 95 -4.16 0.99 -1.78
N GLY A 96 -4.68 0.01 -1.03
CA GLY A 96 -5.19 -1.25 -1.56
C GLY A 96 -4.12 -2.20 -2.08
N GLU A 97 -2.86 -1.90 -1.84
CA GLU A 97 -1.70 -2.70 -2.20
C GLU A 97 -1.04 -3.22 -0.93
N GLN A 98 -0.66 -4.49 -0.94
CA GLN A 98 0.04 -5.12 0.16
C GLN A 98 1.54 -4.90 -0.03
N PRO A 99 2.23 -4.16 0.87
CA PRO A 99 3.68 -4.05 0.77
C PRO A 99 4.34 -5.39 1.06
N ASP A 100 5.46 -5.65 0.41
CA ASP A 100 6.28 -6.82 0.69
C ASP A 100 6.77 -6.79 2.14
N GLY A 101 7.09 -7.97 2.67
CA GLY A 101 7.45 -8.14 4.08
C GLY A 101 8.88 -7.70 4.42
N ASP A 102 9.67 -8.65 4.88
CA ASP A 102 11.05 -8.45 5.32
C ASP A 102 11.99 -8.21 4.12
N ILE A 103 12.53 -7.01 3.98
CA ILE A 103 13.41 -6.61 2.88
C ILE A 103 14.64 -7.50 2.76
N THR A 104 15.11 -8.10 3.85
CA THR A 104 16.29 -8.99 3.83
C THR A 104 16.03 -10.31 3.09
N LYS A 105 14.77 -10.61 2.80
CA LYS A 105 14.33 -11.81 2.07
C LYS A 105 13.97 -11.53 0.62
N VAL A 106 13.96 -10.25 0.23
CA VAL A 106 13.65 -9.83 -1.13
C VAL A 106 14.92 -9.91 -1.97
N ASN A 107 14.82 -10.54 -3.14
CA ASN A 107 15.91 -10.50 -4.11
C ASN A 107 15.86 -9.15 -4.85
N ALA A 108 16.97 -8.43 -4.89
CA ALA A 108 17.05 -7.14 -5.56
C ALA A 108 16.67 -7.21 -7.06
N ALA A 109 16.84 -8.36 -7.68
CA ALA A 109 16.44 -8.57 -9.08
C ALA A 109 14.91 -8.63 -9.29
N ASP A 110 14.15 -8.85 -8.22
CA ASP A 110 12.68 -8.90 -8.27
C ASP A 110 12.04 -7.51 -8.06
N ILE A 111 12.86 -6.52 -7.66
CA ILE A 111 12.40 -5.12 -7.51
C ILE A 111 12.34 -4.47 -8.89
N PRO A 112 11.21 -3.84 -9.27
CA PRO A 112 11.06 -3.18 -10.57
C PRO A 112 12.08 -2.06 -10.77
N ASP A 113 12.41 -1.76 -12.02
CA ASP A 113 13.17 -0.56 -12.38
C ASP A 113 12.47 0.70 -11.88
N HIS A 114 13.24 1.63 -11.33
CA HIS A 114 12.72 2.85 -10.72
C HIS A 114 13.73 3.99 -10.82
N ASP A 115 13.21 5.22 -10.80
CA ASP A 115 14.04 6.43 -10.88
C ASP A 115 14.53 6.88 -9.49
N ILE A 116 13.69 6.67 -8.45
CA ILE A 116 13.98 7.15 -7.08
C ILE A 116 13.74 6.02 -6.07
N LEU A 117 14.71 5.84 -5.18
CA LEU A 117 14.56 5.02 -3.99
C LEU A 117 14.27 5.91 -2.78
N VAL A 118 13.13 5.70 -2.15
CA VAL A 118 12.74 6.33 -0.90
C VAL A 118 12.84 5.31 0.22
N ALA A 119 13.48 5.67 1.34
CA ALA A 119 13.65 4.75 2.46
C ALA A 119 13.63 5.48 3.81
N GLY A 120 12.64 5.19 4.61
CA GLY A 120 12.50 5.67 5.99
C GLY A 120 12.95 4.62 7.02
N PHE A 121 14.21 4.18 6.97
CA PHE A 121 14.69 3.13 7.87
C PHE A 121 14.74 3.60 9.35
N PRO A 122 14.53 2.70 10.34
CA PRO A 122 14.65 3.02 11.75
C PRO A 122 16.07 3.44 12.10
N CYS A 123 16.29 4.72 12.40
CA CYS A 123 17.62 5.27 12.73
C CYS A 123 17.97 5.18 14.21
N GLN A 124 17.05 4.74 15.08
CA GLN A 124 17.25 4.66 16.53
C GLN A 124 18.50 3.92 16.97
N PRO A 125 18.91 2.79 16.37
CA PRO A 125 20.15 2.10 16.71
C PRO A 125 21.42 2.83 16.28
N CYS A 126 21.30 3.75 15.29
CA CYS A 126 22.42 4.43 14.66
C CYS A 126 22.47 5.93 14.96
N SER A 127 21.47 6.46 15.68
CA SER A 127 21.37 7.87 16.01
C SER A 127 22.06 8.18 17.33
N ILE A 128 22.74 9.35 17.42
CA ILE A 128 23.32 9.87 18.66
C ILE A 128 22.25 10.06 19.75
N ALA A 129 20.99 10.29 19.36
CA ALA A 129 19.84 10.39 20.26
C ALA A 129 19.20 9.01 20.56
N GLY A 130 19.65 7.95 19.93
CA GLY A 130 19.19 6.58 20.16
C GLY A 130 19.97 5.92 21.29
N VAL A 131 19.34 4.97 21.99
CA VAL A 131 20.03 4.15 22.99
C VAL A 131 20.85 3.12 22.24
N SER A 132 22.16 3.34 22.17
CA SER A 132 23.11 2.31 21.74
C SER A 132 23.02 1.13 22.71
N LYS A 133 22.55 -0.02 22.25
CA LYS A 133 22.68 -1.31 22.98
C LYS A 133 23.81 -2.10 22.39
#